data_46dc892cd5ef1b714ef420d3ebbb6b63
#
_entry.id   46dc892cd5ef1b714ef420d3ebbb6b63
#
_cell.length_a   1.000
_cell.length_b   1.000
_cell.length_c   1.000
_cell.angle_alpha   90.00
_cell.angle_beta   90.00
_cell.angle_gamma   90.00
#
_symmetry.space_group_name_H-M   'P 1'
#
loop_
_entity.id
_entity.type
_entity.pdbx_description
1 polymer ?
#
loop_
_entity_poly.entity_id
_entity_poly.type
_entity_poly.pdbx_seq_one_letter_code
_entity_poly.pdbx_strand_id
1 'polypeptide(L)'
;MSDDTTLSRGALKDEVFLRMATELSRLGTCCRLKVGAVLLRPDGGIASAGFNGALPGMPHCTPETCGPGQRCLHTSHAEENALGFCDGPVGAAYVTDEPCLTCTRALVRRGVRRVVFLRPYASIAEQERVERQGILAHFGVEWDHRELSGIL
;
A
#
# COMPACT_ATOMS: atom_id res chain seq x y z
N MET A 1 -19.53 -20.10 -25.10
CA MET A 1 -18.24 -20.04 -24.37
C MET A 1 -18.34 -19.02 -23.27
N SER A 2 -18.20 -19.48 -22.05
CA SER A 2 -18.09 -18.54 -20.93
C SER A 2 -16.82 -17.73 -21.16
N ASP A 3 -16.95 -16.42 -21.08
CA ASP A 3 -15.83 -15.53 -21.21
C ASP A 3 -15.08 -15.52 -19.88
N ASP A 4 -14.21 -16.53 -19.71
CA ASP A 4 -13.42 -16.68 -18.47
C ASP A 4 -12.43 -15.52 -18.24
N THR A 5 -12.38 -14.56 -19.19
CA THR A 5 -11.55 -13.37 -19.06
C THR A 5 -12.27 -12.22 -18.37
N THR A 6 -13.60 -12.35 -18.13
CA THR A 6 -14.37 -11.29 -17.48
C THR A 6 -14.24 -11.37 -15.97
N LEU A 7 -13.64 -10.33 -15.38
CA LEU A 7 -13.51 -10.23 -13.93
C LEU A 7 -14.87 -9.94 -13.28
N SER A 8 -15.08 -10.46 -12.07
CA SER A 8 -16.22 -10.03 -11.25
C SER A 8 -16.08 -8.54 -10.93
N ARG A 9 -17.19 -7.91 -10.51
CA ARG A 9 -17.15 -6.49 -10.13
C ARG A 9 -16.13 -6.21 -9.04
N GLY A 10 -16.05 -7.09 -8.03
CA GLY A 10 -15.08 -6.94 -6.94
C GLY A 10 -13.65 -7.10 -7.41
N ALA A 11 -13.38 -8.11 -8.22
CA ALA A 11 -12.05 -8.34 -8.78
C ALA A 11 -11.63 -7.19 -9.70
N LEU A 12 -12.57 -6.65 -10.50
CA LEU A 12 -12.28 -5.50 -11.35
C LEU A 12 -11.93 -4.27 -10.54
N LYS A 13 -12.66 -4.00 -9.45
CA LYS A 13 -12.35 -2.88 -8.55
C LYS A 13 -10.97 -3.03 -7.96
N ASP A 14 -10.62 -4.20 -7.45
CA ASP A 14 -9.30 -4.47 -6.91
C ASP A 14 -8.22 -4.18 -7.94
N GLU A 15 -8.42 -4.66 -9.16
CA GLU A 15 -7.45 -4.45 -10.23
C GLU A 15 -7.29 -2.98 -10.59
N VAL A 16 -8.41 -2.25 -10.72
CA VAL A 16 -8.38 -0.82 -11.06
C VAL A 16 -7.60 -0.04 -10.01
N PHE A 17 -7.89 -0.25 -8.72
CA PHE A 17 -7.22 0.49 -7.66
C PHE A 17 -5.76 0.07 -7.51
N LEU A 18 -5.42 -1.20 -7.73
CA LEU A 18 -4.03 -1.64 -7.74
C LEU A 18 -3.26 -1.05 -8.92
N ARG A 19 -3.89 -0.90 -10.09
CA ARG A 19 -3.27 -0.23 -11.23
C ARG A 19 -3.05 1.25 -10.95
N MET A 20 -3.99 1.91 -10.29
CA MET A 20 -3.82 3.29 -9.84
C MET A 20 -2.63 3.42 -8.90
N ALA A 21 -2.54 2.54 -7.90
CA ALA A 21 -1.41 2.53 -6.96
C ALA A 21 -0.09 2.29 -7.70
N THR A 22 -0.08 1.38 -8.67
CA THR A 22 1.10 1.08 -9.49
C THR A 22 1.54 2.30 -10.29
N GLU A 23 0.59 2.99 -10.92
CA GLU A 23 0.92 4.19 -11.69
C GLU A 23 1.47 5.29 -10.78
N LEU A 24 0.86 5.49 -9.61
CA LEU A 24 1.35 6.46 -8.62
C LEU A 24 2.76 6.11 -8.12
N SER A 25 3.08 4.82 -8.00
CA SER A 25 4.40 4.41 -7.52
C SER A 25 5.55 4.94 -8.39
N ARG A 26 5.27 5.23 -9.66
CA ARG A 26 6.27 5.81 -10.57
C ARG A 26 6.78 7.17 -10.10
N LEU A 27 5.99 7.87 -9.29
CA LEU A 27 6.36 9.16 -8.70
C LEU A 27 7.22 9.00 -7.44
N GLY A 28 7.36 7.79 -6.91
CA GLY A 28 8.16 7.54 -5.74
C GLY A 28 9.58 8.05 -5.89
N THR A 29 10.11 8.68 -4.83
CA THR A 29 11.43 9.33 -4.88
C THR A 29 12.54 8.50 -4.24
N CYS A 30 12.23 7.32 -3.71
CA CYS A 30 13.26 6.40 -3.24
C CYS A 30 13.95 5.72 -4.43
N CYS A 31 15.27 5.72 -4.43
CA CYS A 31 16.03 5.11 -5.53
C CYS A 31 16.03 3.58 -5.51
N ARG A 32 15.55 2.96 -4.43
CA ARG A 32 15.58 1.50 -4.25
C ARG A 32 14.22 0.85 -4.46
N LEU A 33 13.15 1.49 -4.00
CA LEU A 33 11.80 0.92 -4.08
C LEU A 33 10.80 2.04 -4.30
N LYS A 34 9.89 1.83 -5.22
CA LYS A 34 8.81 2.78 -5.51
C LYS A 34 7.49 2.13 -5.16
N VAL A 35 6.78 2.74 -4.24
CA VAL A 35 5.52 2.24 -3.68
C VAL A 35 4.42 3.26 -3.91
N GLY A 36 3.24 2.79 -4.27
CA GLY A 36 2.04 3.60 -4.37
C GLY A 36 0.93 3.03 -3.50
N ALA A 37 0.07 3.90 -3.01
CA ALA A 37 -1.07 3.53 -2.18
C ALA A 37 -2.31 4.32 -2.57
N VAL A 38 -3.45 3.65 -2.60
CA VAL A 38 -4.77 4.27 -2.79
C VAL A 38 -5.63 3.86 -1.61
N LEU A 39 -6.22 4.85 -0.94
CA LEU A 39 -7.09 4.63 0.21
C LEU A 39 -8.54 4.90 -0.17
N LEU A 40 -9.43 4.01 0.23
CA LEU A 40 -10.87 4.19 0.04
C LEU A 40 -11.54 4.50 1.36
N ARG A 41 -12.58 5.32 1.30
CA ARG A 41 -13.48 5.53 2.43
C ARG A 41 -14.32 4.29 2.69
N PRO A 42 -14.95 4.17 3.86
CA PRO A 42 -15.84 3.04 4.13
C PRO A 42 -17.00 2.90 3.14
N ASP A 43 -17.42 4.00 2.50
CA ASP A 43 -18.48 3.97 1.47
C ASP A 43 -17.96 3.55 0.09
N GLY A 44 -16.65 3.29 -0.05
CA GLY A 44 -16.04 2.87 -1.31
C GLY A 44 -15.53 3.99 -2.20
N GLY A 45 -15.74 5.25 -1.82
CA GLY A 45 -15.17 6.39 -2.55
C GLY A 45 -13.68 6.53 -2.27
N ILE A 46 -12.95 7.16 -3.19
CA ILE A 46 -11.52 7.40 -3.01
C ILE A 46 -11.34 8.46 -1.92
N ALA A 47 -10.59 8.11 -0.87
CA ALA A 47 -10.27 9.03 0.21
C ALA A 47 -9.01 9.83 -0.11
N SER A 48 -7.95 9.15 -0.49
CA SER A 48 -6.66 9.76 -0.80
C SER A 48 -5.76 8.76 -1.52
N ALA A 49 -4.60 9.25 -1.92
CA ALA A 49 -3.58 8.43 -2.54
C ALA A 49 -2.21 9.02 -2.21
N GLY A 50 -1.18 8.20 -2.33
CA GLY A 50 0.17 8.65 -2.06
C GLY A 50 1.21 7.72 -2.65
N PHE A 51 2.44 8.17 -2.62
CA PHE A 51 3.61 7.39 -3.01
C PHE A 51 4.74 7.67 -2.01
N ASN A 52 5.70 6.77 -1.94
CA ASN A 52 6.83 6.95 -1.02
C ASN A 52 7.75 8.06 -1.52
N GLY A 53 8.19 8.92 -0.60
CA GLY A 53 9.03 10.03 -0.99
C GLY A 53 9.54 10.83 0.20
N ALA A 54 10.55 11.66 -0.09
CA ALA A 54 11.04 12.63 0.87
C ALA A 54 9.94 13.66 1.18
N LEU A 55 10.05 14.31 2.32
CA LEU A 55 9.15 15.41 2.65
C LEU A 55 9.25 16.49 1.57
N PRO A 56 8.12 17.14 1.25
CA PRO A 56 8.14 18.24 0.27
C PRO A 56 9.19 19.30 0.63
N GLY A 57 10.01 19.66 -0.35
CA GLY A 57 11.10 20.60 -0.14
C GLY A 57 12.43 19.98 0.28
N MET A 58 12.44 18.70 0.66
CA MET A 58 13.68 17.99 0.95
C MET A 58 14.26 17.38 -0.33
N PRO A 59 15.61 17.19 -0.40
CA PRO A 59 16.21 16.49 -1.52
C PRO A 59 15.69 15.06 -1.66
N HIS A 60 15.61 14.56 -2.89
CA HIS A 60 15.23 13.19 -3.12
C HIS A 60 16.32 12.22 -2.64
N CYS A 61 15.92 11.02 -2.30
CA CYS A 61 16.82 9.94 -1.95
C CYS A 61 17.75 9.61 -3.13
N THR A 62 19.04 9.42 -2.84
CA THR A 62 20.06 8.98 -3.79
C THR A 62 20.69 7.68 -3.29
N PRO A 63 21.44 6.94 -4.14
CA PRO A 63 22.15 5.75 -3.65
C PRO A 63 23.07 6.04 -2.46
N GLU A 64 23.65 7.24 -2.40
CA GLU A 64 24.53 7.64 -1.29
C GLU A 64 23.73 7.89 0.00
N THR A 65 22.55 8.49 -0.10
CA THR A 65 21.73 8.80 1.08
C THR A 65 20.88 7.62 1.53
N CYS A 66 20.57 6.69 0.61
CA CYS A 66 19.73 5.54 0.93
C CYS A 66 20.45 4.48 1.76
N GLY A 67 21.74 4.34 1.59
CA GLY A 67 22.54 3.33 2.28
C GLY A 67 22.31 1.91 1.75
N PRO A 68 23.36 1.08 1.70
CA PRO A 68 23.22 -0.30 1.19
C PRO A 68 22.55 -1.22 2.22
N GLY A 69 21.64 -2.08 1.73
CA GLY A 69 21.08 -3.18 2.51
C GLY A 69 20.17 -2.78 3.66
N GLN A 70 19.83 -1.52 3.79
CA GLN A 70 19.03 -1.03 4.90
C GLN A 70 17.73 -0.38 4.41
N ARG A 71 16.77 -0.30 5.33
CA ARG A 71 15.56 0.46 5.16
C ARG A 71 15.90 1.92 4.84
N CYS A 72 15.26 2.50 3.84
CA CYS A 72 15.46 3.90 3.52
C CYS A 72 14.90 4.78 4.65
N LEU A 73 15.76 5.59 5.26
CA LEU A 73 15.37 6.53 6.31
C LEU A 73 14.99 7.90 5.76
N HIS A 74 15.24 8.13 4.47
CA HIS A 74 15.08 9.43 3.85
C HIS A 74 13.67 9.69 3.32
N THR A 75 12.90 8.62 3.06
CA THR A 75 11.56 8.72 2.50
C THR A 75 10.50 8.24 3.47
N SER A 76 9.36 8.92 3.47
CA SER A 76 8.15 8.43 4.13
C SER A 76 7.50 7.37 3.26
N HIS A 77 6.79 6.44 3.88
CA HIS A 77 6.09 5.38 3.16
C HIS A 77 4.87 5.92 2.43
N ALA A 78 4.47 5.23 1.36
CA ALA A 78 3.30 5.63 0.56
C ALA A 78 2.02 5.70 1.42
N GLU A 79 1.85 4.73 2.33
CA GLU A 79 0.69 4.68 3.22
C GLU A 79 0.67 5.88 4.18
N GLU A 80 1.82 6.24 4.75
CA GLU A 80 1.94 7.42 5.61
C GLU A 80 1.55 8.68 4.85
N ASN A 81 2.06 8.85 3.63
CA ASN A 81 1.77 10.02 2.81
C ASN A 81 0.28 10.06 2.43
N ALA A 82 -0.30 8.94 2.04
CA ALA A 82 -1.71 8.86 1.72
C ALA A 82 -2.59 9.21 2.92
N LEU A 83 -2.26 8.68 4.11
CA LEU A 83 -2.98 8.99 5.34
C LEU A 83 -2.85 10.46 5.71
N GLY A 84 -1.68 11.07 5.43
CA GLY A 84 -1.47 12.50 5.68
C GLY A 84 -2.36 13.42 4.86
N PHE A 85 -2.84 12.97 3.71
CA PHE A 85 -3.75 13.72 2.86
C PHE A 85 -5.23 13.42 3.12
N CYS A 86 -5.54 12.60 4.11
CA CYS A 86 -6.90 12.13 4.37
C CYS A 86 -7.31 12.45 5.81
N ASP A 87 -8.43 13.14 5.98
CA ASP A 87 -8.91 13.55 7.30
C ASP A 87 -9.96 12.61 7.90
N GLY A 88 -10.57 11.75 7.13
CA GLY A 88 -11.67 10.93 7.58
C GLY A 88 -11.29 9.48 7.81
N PRO A 89 -12.29 8.63 8.12
CA PRO A 89 -12.08 7.20 8.24
C PRO A 89 -11.73 6.58 6.89
N VAL A 90 -10.93 5.52 6.95
CA VAL A 90 -10.49 4.75 5.77
C VAL A 90 -10.99 3.33 5.93
N GLY A 91 -11.63 2.79 4.89
CA GLY A 91 -12.16 1.42 4.92
C GLY A 91 -11.24 0.40 4.28
N ALA A 92 -10.54 0.78 3.21
CA ALA A 92 -9.68 -0.13 2.48
C ALA A 92 -8.41 0.57 1.98
N ALA A 93 -7.35 -0.20 1.81
CA ALA A 93 -6.09 0.27 1.25
C ALA A 93 -5.64 -0.65 0.13
N TYR A 94 -5.24 -0.06 -0.98
CA TYR A 94 -4.63 -0.75 -2.11
C TYR A 94 -3.20 -0.27 -2.23
N VAL A 95 -2.25 -1.16 -2.06
CA VAL A 95 -0.83 -0.81 -1.99
C VAL A 95 -0.04 -1.70 -2.94
N THR A 96 0.95 -1.16 -3.62
CA THR A 96 1.79 -1.98 -4.50
C THR A 96 2.58 -3.02 -3.73
N ASP A 97 2.98 -2.69 -2.50
CA ASP A 97 3.79 -3.55 -1.64
C ASP A 97 3.08 -3.79 -0.31
N GLU A 98 3.19 -5.01 0.21
CA GLU A 98 2.57 -5.38 1.47
C GLU A 98 3.03 -4.45 2.59
N PRO A 99 2.10 -3.84 3.35
CA PRO A 99 2.45 -2.87 4.39
C PRO A 99 3.32 -3.47 5.50
N CYS A 100 4.27 -2.67 5.97
CA CYS A 100 5.05 -3.00 7.15
C CYS A 100 4.19 -2.89 8.43
N LEU A 101 4.75 -3.31 9.56
CA LEU A 101 4.03 -3.27 10.83
C LEU A 101 3.58 -1.84 11.20
N THR A 102 4.46 -0.86 11.04
CA THR A 102 4.15 0.54 11.36
C THR A 102 2.99 1.06 10.51
N CYS A 103 3.02 0.82 9.21
CA CYS A 103 1.93 1.23 8.32
C CYS A 103 0.64 0.46 8.60
N THR A 104 0.74 -0.83 8.95
CA THR A 104 -0.43 -1.63 9.35
C THR A 104 -1.13 -1.00 10.55
N ARG A 105 -0.37 -0.61 11.57
CA ARG A 105 -0.95 0.06 12.76
C ARG A 105 -1.64 1.36 12.38
N ALA A 106 -1.01 2.16 11.54
CA ALA A 106 -1.56 3.44 11.12
C ALA A 106 -2.87 3.26 10.34
N LEU A 107 -2.91 2.30 9.42
CA LEU A 107 -4.09 1.98 8.63
C LEU A 107 -5.24 1.47 9.52
N VAL A 108 -4.96 0.54 10.41
CA VAL A 108 -5.97 -0.03 11.31
C VAL A 108 -6.52 1.04 12.25
N ARG A 109 -5.68 1.95 12.74
CA ARG A 109 -6.12 3.07 13.59
C ARG A 109 -7.11 3.97 12.87
N ARG A 110 -6.99 4.12 11.57
CA ARG A 110 -7.91 4.92 10.73
C ARG A 110 -9.16 4.15 10.31
N GLY A 111 -9.29 2.90 10.70
CA GLY A 111 -10.48 2.11 10.46
C GLY A 111 -10.35 1.09 9.32
N VAL A 112 -9.20 0.94 8.71
CA VAL A 112 -9.01 0.00 7.59
C VAL A 112 -9.34 -1.41 8.03
N ARG A 113 -10.17 -2.10 7.23
CA ARG A 113 -10.56 -3.50 7.45
C ARG A 113 -10.25 -4.38 6.26
N ARG A 114 -9.69 -3.83 5.20
CA ARG A 114 -9.24 -4.60 4.06
C ARG A 114 -8.00 -3.96 3.45
N VAL A 115 -6.96 -4.77 3.23
CA VAL A 115 -5.74 -4.36 2.53
C VAL A 115 -5.52 -5.32 1.37
N VAL A 116 -5.26 -4.76 0.19
CA VAL A 116 -4.96 -5.51 -1.03
C VAL A 116 -3.60 -5.06 -1.53
N PHE A 117 -2.71 -5.98 -1.85
CA PHE A 117 -1.35 -5.65 -2.27
C PHE A 117 -0.86 -6.58 -3.39
N LEU A 118 0.16 -6.12 -4.12
CA LEU A 118 0.74 -6.86 -5.25
C LEU A 118 1.97 -7.66 -4.87
N ARG A 119 2.88 -7.07 -4.09
CA ARG A 119 4.16 -7.69 -3.76
C ARG A 119 4.24 -8.00 -2.27
N PRO A 120 4.40 -9.27 -1.89
CA PRO A 120 4.58 -9.61 -0.48
C PRO A 120 5.88 -9.02 0.09
N TYR A 121 5.85 -8.66 1.36
CA TYR A 121 7.04 -8.20 2.09
C TYR A 121 7.80 -9.42 2.60
N ALA A 122 8.63 -9.99 1.73
CA ALA A 122 9.31 -11.26 2.00
C ALA A 122 10.41 -11.14 3.06
N SER A 123 11.02 -9.96 3.21
CA SER A 123 12.14 -9.75 4.14
C SER A 123 11.71 -9.21 5.50
N ILE A 124 10.42 -9.21 5.81
CA ILE A 124 9.94 -8.77 7.13
C ILE A 124 10.50 -9.67 8.23
N ALA A 125 10.94 -9.06 9.34
CA ALA A 125 11.41 -9.80 10.49
C ALA A 125 10.27 -10.64 11.10
N GLU A 126 10.60 -11.85 11.56
CA GLU A 126 9.59 -12.80 12.07
C GLU A 126 8.76 -12.20 13.19
N GLN A 127 9.38 -11.47 14.11
CA GLN A 127 8.67 -10.83 15.21
C GLN A 127 7.66 -9.80 14.72
N GLU A 128 8.03 -9.00 13.72
CA GLU A 128 7.12 -8.02 13.13
C GLU A 128 5.97 -8.70 12.38
N ARG A 129 6.25 -9.79 11.69
CA ARG A 129 5.23 -10.57 10.98
C ARG A 129 4.20 -11.14 11.95
N VAL A 130 4.66 -11.71 13.07
CA VAL A 130 3.77 -12.28 14.08
C VAL A 130 2.90 -11.20 14.72
N GLU A 131 3.49 -10.06 15.07
CA GLU A 131 2.75 -8.93 15.62
C GLU A 131 1.70 -8.41 14.63
N ARG A 132 2.08 -8.25 13.36
CA ARG A 132 1.15 -7.82 12.31
C ARG A 132 -0.02 -8.78 12.20
N GLN A 133 0.24 -10.08 12.14
CA GLN A 133 -0.80 -11.10 12.06
C GLN A 133 -1.75 -11.04 13.26
N GLY A 134 -1.22 -10.80 14.46
CA GLY A 134 -2.03 -10.64 15.66
C GLY A 134 -2.99 -9.47 15.55
N ILE A 135 -2.52 -8.35 15.04
CA ILE A 135 -3.36 -7.16 14.82
C ILE A 135 -4.46 -7.47 13.80
N LEU A 136 -4.11 -8.09 12.68
CA LEU A 136 -5.06 -8.40 11.62
C LEU A 136 -6.16 -9.35 12.11
N ALA A 137 -5.79 -10.36 12.89
CA ALA A 137 -6.73 -11.31 13.46
C ALA A 137 -7.66 -10.63 14.48
N HIS A 138 -7.10 -9.79 15.35
CA HIS A 138 -7.86 -9.11 16.40
C HIS A 138 -8.93 -8.20 15.82
N PHE A 139 -8.62 -7.46 14.77
CA PHE A 139 -9.55 -6.50 14.17
C PHE A 139 -10.32 -7.07 12.97
N GLY A 140 -10.09 -8.32 12.61
CA GLY A 140 -10.76 -8.93 11.47
C GLY A 140 -10.42 -8.28 10.13
N VAL A 141 -9.17 -7.87 9.96
CA VAL A 141 -8.73 -7.22 8.72
C VAL A 141 -8.49 -8.26 7.64
N GLU A 142 -9.14 -8.09 6.49
CA GLU A 142 -8.85 -8.89 5.30
C GLU A 142 -7.52 -8.45 4.71
N TRP A 143 -6.66 -9.43 4.38
CA TRP A 143 -5.30 -9.18 3.92
C TRP A 143 -5.07 -9.99 2.65
N ASP A 144 -5.22 -9.33 1.51
CA ASP A 144 -5.35 -10.03 0.23
C ASP A 144 -4.19 -9.71 -0.72
N HIS A 145 -3.47 -10.75 -1.09
CA HIS A 145 -2.49 -10.68 -2.17
C HIS A 145 -3.20 -10.86 -3.51
N ARG A 146 -2.92 -10.00 -4.47
CA ARG A 146 -3.45 -10.10 -5.83
C ARG A 146 -2.35 -9.92 -6.85
N GLU A 147 -2.56 -10.49 -8.02
CA GLU A 147 -1.73 -10.24 -9.19
C GLU A 147 -2.57 -9.49 -10.22
N LEU A 148 -1.95 -8.58 -10.97
CA LEU A 148 -2.64 -7.90 -12.04
C LEU A 148 -2.88 -8.86 -13.19
N SER A 149 -4.09 -8.82 -13.76
CA SER A 149 -4.35 -9.58 -14.99
C SER A 149 -3.64 -8.92 -16.16
N GLY A 150 -3.42 -9.68 -17.23
CA GLY A 150 -2.94 -9.12 -18.49
C GLY A 150 -4.01 -8.36 -19.28
N ILE A 151 -5.20 -8.22 -18.71
CA ILE A 151 -6.36 -7.58 -19.37
C ILE A 151 -6.36 -6.10 -19.01
N LEU A 152 -6.42 -5.27 -20.03
CA LEU A 152 -6.52 -3.82 -19.87
C LEU A 152 -7.97 -3.36 -19.88
#